data_acd709c75e01969223d1b9fba7a190ad
#
_entry.id   acd709c75e01969223d1b9fba7a190ad
#
_cell.length_a   1.000
_cell.length_b   1.000
_cell.length_c   1.000
_cell.angle_alpha   90.00
_cell.angle_beta   90.00
_cell.angle_gamma   90.00
#
_symmetry.space_group_name_H-M   'P 1'
#
loop_
_entity.id
_entity.type
_entity.pdbx_description
1 polymer ?
#
loop_
_entity_poly.entity_id
_entity_poly.type
_entity_poly.pdbx_seq_one_letter_code
_entity_poly.pdbx_strand_id
1 'polypeptide(L)'
;MTAPVKLLVVTADDFGISRGVNRGIVQAHREGILTSTSLMVRRPAAVEAAALGRECPALSVGLHLELDPDTREDVPAELQRLLDRFVQLVGAPPTHADSHHDVHRNPRVQPFVQAWARRLGVPLRGYSPVRHLPKFYGQWGCETHLEQISVEGLLRLLDAELGPGVTELTCHPGYVDEGLASSYTLEREAEVRTLCDPRVRPALAERGIRLAGFRDLPALVAAPPVAEGAA
;
A
#
# COMPACT_ATOMS: atom_id res chain seq x y z
N MET A 1 -4.83 30.22 -13.60
CA MET A 1 -5.07 28.76 -13.65
C MET A 1 -4.35 28.15 -12.46
N THR A 2 -5.05 27.52 -11.53
CA THR A 2 -4.43 26.80 -10.40
C THR A 2 -3.65 25.63 -10.96
N ALA A 3 -2.41 25.42 -10.48
CA ALA A 3 -1.62 24.26 -10.86
C ALA A 3 -2.39 22.96 -10.54
N PRO A 4 -2.34 21.94 -11.41
CA PRO A 4 -3.05 20.69 -11.18
C PRO A 4 -2.52 20.01 -9.92
N VAL A 5 -3.44 19.54 -9.06
CA VAL A 5 -3.11 18.98 -7.75
C VAL A 5 -2.40 17.63 -7.94
N LYS A 6 -1.26 17.47 -7.24
CA LYS A 6 -0.52 16.21 -7.13
C LYS A 6 -0.77 15.62 -5.74
N LEU A 7 -1.49 14.51 -5.65
CA LEU A 7 -1.73 13.78 -4.41
C LEU A 7 -0.87 12.51 -4.38
N LEU A 8 -0.18 12.31 -3.26
CA LEU A 8 0.65 11.13 -3.01
C LEU A 8 0.05 10.34 -1.85
N VAL A 9 -0.34 9.11 -2.13
CA VAL A 9 -0.65 8.09 -1.12
C VAL A 9 0.59 7.23 -0.95
N VAL A 10 1.10 7.11 0.27
CA VAL A 10 2.25 6.24 0.59
C VAL A 10 1.72 5.04 1.34
N THR A 11 1.74 3.87 0.69
CA THR A 11 1.16 2.62 1.19
C THR A 11 2.26 1.63 1.57
N ALA A 12 2.29 1.25 2.85
CA ALA A 12 3.12 0.15 3.29
C ALA A 12 2.37 -1.18 3.17
N ASP A 13 2.98 -2.12 2.47
CA ASP A 13 2.51 -3.49 2.38
C ASP A 13 2.94 -4.32 3.61
N ASP A 14 2.42 -5.54 3.76
CA ASP A 14 2.80 -6.54 4.75
C ASP A 14 2.46 -6.22 6.22
N PHE A 15 1.56 -5.28 6.52
CA PHE A 15 1.13 -5.05 7.90
C PHE A 15 0.55 -6.34 8.51
N GLY A 16 1.07 -6.75 9.66
CA GLY A 16 0.68 -8.01 10.31
C GLY A 16 1.60 -9.20 10.03
N ILE A 17 2.56 -9.09 9.09
CA ILE A 17 3.47 -10.19 8.79
C ILE A 17 4.37 -10.53 9.99
N SER A 18 4.92 -9.52 10.67
CA SER A 18 5.70 -9.65 11.90
C SER A 18 5.54 -8.41 12.79
N ARG A 19 5.94 -8.52 14.07
CA ARG A 19 5.92 -7.40 15.00
C ARG A 19 6.91 -6.30 14.63
N GLY A 20 8.07 -6.68 14.09
CA GLY A 20 9.07 -5.74 13.62
C GLY A 20 8.56 -4.90 12.46
N VAL A 21 7.88 -5.53 11.50
CA VAL A 21 7.24 -4.82 10.37
C VAL A 21 6.13 -3.91 10.89
N ASN A 22 5.28 -4.35 11.82
CA ASN A 22 4.25 -3.52 12.43
C ASN A 22 4.84 -2.24 13.04
N ARG A 23 5.93 -2.36 13.82
CA ARG A 23 6.60 -1.21 14.44
C ARG A 23 7.11 -0.22 13.40
N GLY A 24 7.80 -0.71 12.35
CA GLY A 24 8.34 0.15 11.30
C GLY A 24 7.25 0.90 10.54
N ILE A 25 6.12 0.25 10.22
CA ILE A 25 4.97 0.87 9.57
C ILE A 25 4.37 1.96 10.45
N VAL A 26 4.13 1.68 11.73
CA VAL A 26 3.55 2.67 12.66
C VAL A 26 4.49 3.85 12.86
N GLN A 27 5.80 3.61 12.93
CA GLN A 27 6.79 4.68 13.01
C GLN A 27 6.79 5.54 11.75
N ALA A 28 6.82 4.92 10.56
CA ALA A 28 6.78 5.64 9.29
C ALA A 28 5.50 6.49 9.14
N HIS A 29 4.38 6.05 9.75
CA HIS A 29 3.16 6.84 9.82
C HIS A 29 3.24 8.01 10.80
N ARG A 30 3.69 7.76 12.03
CA ARG A 30 3.70 8.77 13.11
C ARG A 30 4.78 9.84 12.90
N GLU A 31 5.95 9.46 12.42
CA GLU A 31 7.14 10.30 12.30
C GLU A 31 7.45 10.70 10.85
N GLY A 32 6.98 9.93 9.88
CA GLY A 32 7.31 10.04 8.48
C GLY A 32 6.15 10.46 7.59
N ILE A 33 6.17 9.98 6.34
CA ILE A 33 5.24 10.35 5.28
C ILE A 33 4.20 9.26 4.98
N LEU A 34 4.19 8.13 5.69
CA LEU A 34 3.27 7.03 5.44
C LEU A 34 1.83 7.43 5.75
N THR A 35 0.91 7.19 4.82
CA THR A 35 -0.51 7.55 4.93
C THR A 35 -1.45 6.36 4.92
N SER A 36 -0.99 5.24 4.39
CA SER A 36 -1.80 4.04 4.20
C SER A 36 -0.99 2.77 4.44
N THR A 37 -1.66 1.68 4.78
CA THR A 37 -1.06 0.35 4.88
C THR A 37 -2.09 -0.73 4.54
N SER A 38 -1.65 -1.90 4.10
CA SER A 38 -2.52 -3.04 3.84
C SER A 38 -2.21 -4.22 4.77
N LEU A 39 -3.27 -4.75 5.42
CA LEU A 39 -3.21 -5.74 6.49
C LEU A 39 -3.30 -7.16 5.93
N MET A 40 -2.32 -8.01 6.30
CA MET A 40 -2.32 -9.46 6.10
C MET A 40 -3.05 -10.16 7.25
N VAL A 41 -4.33 -10.45 7.08
CA VAL A 41 -5.21 -10.87 8.18
C VAL A 41 -4.93 -12.25 8.78
N ARG A 42 -4.14 -13.08 8.08
CA ARG A 42 -3.79 -14.44 8.51
C ARG A 42 -2.44 -14.56 9.17
N ARG A 43 -1.64 -13.51 9.13
CA ARG A 43 -0.27 -13.54 9.63
C ARG A 43 -0.22 -13.48 11.17
N PRO A 44 0.85 -14.00 11.77
CA PRO A 44 0.97 -14.13 13.24
C PRO A 44 0.78 -12.81 13.99
N ALA A 45 1.22 -11.67 13.40
CA ALA A 45 1.14 -10.37 14.03
C ALA A 45 -0.10 -9.54 13.62
N ALA A 46 -1.09 -10.15 12.91
CA ALA A 46 -2.27 -9.44 12.41
C ALA A 46 -3.15 -8.82 13.52
N VAL A 47 -3.29 -9.50 14.65
CA VAL A 47 -4.07 -9.00 15.80
C VAL A 47 -3.44 -7.73 16.38
N GLU A 48 -2.11 -7.75 16.56
CA GLU A 48 -1.34 -6.58 17.01
C GLU A 48 -1.42 -5.44 15.98
N ALA A 49 -1.23 -5.76 14.70
CA ALA A 49 -1.34 -4.78 13.61
C ALA A 49 -2.69 -4.06 13.62
N ALA A 50 -3.79 -4.80 13.73
CA ALA A 50 -5.13 -4.23 13.80
C ALA A 50 -5.33 -3.34 15.04
N ALA A 51 -4.76 -3.70 16.20
CA ALA A 51 -4.78 -2.87 17.40
C ALA A 51 -4.03 -1.56 17.19
N LEU A 52 -2.81 -1.62 16.64
CA LEU A 52 -2.00 -0.46 16.30
C LEU A 52 -2.66 0.44 15.26
N GLY A 53 -3.35 -0.15 14.26
CA GLY A 53 -4.13 0.61 13.28
C GLY A 53 -5.27 1.42 13.91
N ARG A 54 -5.94 0.89 14.94
CA ARG A 54 -6.96 1.63 15.70
C ARG A 54 -6.38 2.78 16.52
N GLU A 55 -5.14 2.66 17.00
CA GLU A 55 -4.42 3.73 17.68
C GLU A 55 -3.93 4.84 16.74
N CYS A 56 -3.97 4.60 15.43
CA CYS A 56 -3.55 5.53 14.39
C CYS A 56 -4.74 5.91 13.49
N PRO A 57 -5.70 6.74 13.96
CA PRO A 57 -6.94 7.01 13.22
C PRO A 57 -6.73 7.71 11.87
N ALA A 58 -5.58 8.36 11.67
CA ALA A 58 -5.21 8.96 10.39
C ALA A 58 -4.62 7.95 9.39
N LEU A 59 -4.22 6.75 9.82
CA LEU A 59 -3.71 5.70 8.95
C LEU A 59 -4.87 5.01 8.22
N SER A 60 -4.84 5.03 6.89
CA SER A 60 -5.78 4.25 6.09
C SER A 60 -5.36 2.79 6.09
N VAL A 61 -6.24 1.88 6.56
CA VAL A 61 -5.94 0.45 6.60
C VAL A 61 -6.75 -0.26 5.51
N GLY A 62 -6.06 -0.87 4.56
CA GLY A 62 -6.58 -1.71 3.49
C GLY A 62 -6.40 -3.20 3.77
N LEU A 63 -6.90 -4.04 2.87
CA LEU A 63 -6.76 -5.50 2.93
C LEU A 63 -5.69 -5.96 1.94
N HIS A 64 -4.60 -6.55 2.49
CA HIS A 64 -3.55 -7.21 1.72
C HIS A 64 -3.93 -8.67 1.47
N LEU A 65 -4.41 -8.95 0.26
CA LEU A 65 -4.92 -10.27 -0.10
C LEU A 65 -3.79 -11.29 -0.21
N GLU A 66 -3.95 -12.41 0.46
CA GLU A 66 -3.11 -13.59 0.35
C GLU A 66 -3.90 -14.68 -0.37
N LEU A 67 -3.73 -14.77 -1.67
CA LEU A 67 -4.41 -15.74 -2.53
C LEU A 67 -3.38 -16.66 -3.17
N ASP A 68 -3.72 -17.94 -3.31
CA ASP A 68 -2.97 -18.88 -4.13
C ASP A 68 -3.68 -19.06 -5.47
N PRO A 69 -3.13 -18.59 -6.59
CA PRO A 69 -3.76 -18.69 -7.90
C PRO A 69 -3.83 -20.13 -8.44
N ASP A 70 -3.08 -21.05 -7.84
CA ASP A 70 -3.07 -22.45 -8.22
C ASP A 70 -4.00 -23.32 -7.35
N THR A 71 -4.60 -22.70 -6.32
CA THR A 71 -5.59 -23.39 -5.48
C THR A 71 -6.81 -23.83 -6.28
N ARG A 72 -7.43 -24.94 -5.85
CA ARG A 72 -8.75 -25.37 -6.34
C ARG A 72 -9.90 -24.77 -5.51
N GLU A 73 -9.58 -23.92 -4.55
CA GLU A 73 -10.58 -23.26 -3.72
C GLU A 73 -11.43 -22.27 -4.52
N ASP A 74 -12.65 -22.07 -4.05
CA ASP A 74 -13.55 -21.03 -4.55
C ASP A 74 -13.01 -19.64 -4.19
N VAL A 75 -12.42 -18.95 -5.15
CA VAL A 75 -11.84 -17.60 -4.98
C VAL A 75 -12.85 -16.60 -4.37
N PRO A 76 -14.11 -16.51 -4.84
CA PRO A 76 -15.14 -15.71 -4.17
C PRO A 76 -15.34 -16.02 -2.69
N ALA A 77 -15.43 -17.29 -2.33
CA ALA A 77 -15.56 -17.70 -0.92
C ALA A 77 -14.31 -17.33 -0.10
N GLU A 78 -13.12 -17.46 -0.70
CA GLU A 78 -11.87 -17.08 -0.06
C GLU A 78 -11.77 -15.57 0.18
N LEU A 79 -12.13 -14.75 -0.80
CA LEU A 79 -12.20 -13.31 -0.66
C LEU A 79 -13.18 -12.89 0.46
N GLN A 80 -14.30 -13.59 0.59
CA GLN A 80 -15.25 -13.32 1.67
C GLN A 80 -14.66 -13.67 3.04
N ARG A 81 -13.99 -14.82 3.18
CA ARG A 81 -13.31 -15.20 4.42
C ARG A 81 -12.24 -14.18 4.85
N LEU A 82 -11.45 -13.68 3.90
CA LEU A 82 -10.43 -12.65 4.16
C LEU A 82 -11.08 -11.33 4.62
N LEU A 83 -12.17 -10.92 3.96
CA LEU A 83 -12.94 -9.72 4.34
C LEU A 83 -13.55 -9.85 5.73
N ASP A 84 -14.20 -10.97 6.03
CA ASP A 84 -14.83 -11.22 7.33
C ASP A 84 -13.78 -11.17 8.45
N ARG A 85 -12.61 -11.78 8.20
CA ARG A 85 -11.50 -11.72 9.15
C ARG A 85 -10.95 -10.31 9.31
N PHE A 86 -10.84 -9.54 8.23
CA PHE A 86 -10.42 -8.14 8.29
C PHE A 86 -11.38 -7.31 9.15
N VAL A 87 -12.68 -7.41 8.87
CA VAL A 87 -13.71 -6.68 9.63
C VAL A 87 -13.73 -7.10 11.10
N GLN A 88 -13.55 -8.38 11.40
CA GLN A 88 -13.42 -8.87 12.76
C GLN A 88 -12.25 -8.23 13.52
N LEU A 89 -11.10 -8.06 12.85
CA LEU A 89 -9.88 -7.52 13.45
C LEU A 89 -9.91 -5.99 13.56
N VAL A 90 -10.32 -5.31 12.50
CA VAL A 90 -10.21 -3.84 12.37
C VAL A 90 -11.47 -3.15 12.90
N GLY A 91 -12.63 -3.79 12.79
CA GLY A 91 -13.94 -3.22 13.20
C GLY A 91 -14.58 -2.32 12.13
N ALA A 92 -14.02 -2.26 10.93
CA ALA A 92 -14.51 -1.45 9.81
C ALA A 92 -14.14 -2.12 8.47
N PRO A 93 -14.80 -1.80 7.35
CA PRO A 93 -14.39 -2.27 6.03
C PRO A 93 -13.01 -1.70 5.63
N PRO A 94 -12.27 -2.37 4.74
CA PRO A 94 -10.99 -1.89 4.24
C PRO A 94 -11.15 -0.58 3.46
N THR A 95 -10.15 0.31 3.55
CA THR A 95 -10.14 1.57 2.79
C THR A 95 -9.70 1.39 1.33
N HIS A 96 -8.98 0.31 1.05
CA HIS A 96 -8.48 -0.11 -0.26
C HIS A 96 -8.12 -1.59 -0.22
N ALA A 97 -7.76 -2.15 -1.37
CA ALA A 97 -7.27 -3.51 -1.46
C ALA A 97 -6.10 -3.61 -2.43
N ASP A 98 -5.20 -4.52 -2.11
CA ASP A 98 -4.07 -4.94 -2.91
C ASP A 98 -3.75 -6.42 -2.60
N SER A 99 -2.60 -6.95 -3.00
CA SER A 99 -2.26 -8.32 -2.67
C SER A 99 -0.77 -8.56 -2.58
N HIS A 100 -0.39 -9.52 -1.77
CA HIS A 100 0.97 -10.01 -1.67
C HIS A 100 1.45 -10.53 -3.03
N HIS A 101 2.64 -10.10 -3.45
CA HIS A 101 3.23 -10.41 -4.76
C HIS A 101 2.34 -10.09 -5.97
N ASP A 102 1.48 -9.08 -5.87
CA ASP A 102 0.56 -8.69 -6.95
C ASP A 102 -0.32 -9.84 -7.49
N VAL A 103 -0.62 -10.86 -6.67
CA VAL A 103 -1.36 -12.05 -7.10
C VAL A 103 -2.74 -11.70 -7.67
N HIS A 104 -3.34 -10.57 -7.26
CA HIS A 104 -4.61 -10.07 -7.81
C HIS A 104 -4.55 -9.76 -9.31
N ARG A 105 -3.35 -9.68 -9.92
CA ARG A 105 -3.12 -9.50 -11.37
C ARG A 105 -3.04 -10.82 -12.13
N ASN A 106 -2.98 -11.96 -11.42
CA ASN A 106 -2.97 -13.26 -12.07
C ASN A 106 -4.32 -13.50 -12.77
N PRO A 107 -4.35 -13.87 -14.08
CA PRO A 107 -5.58 -14.03 -14.85
C PRO A 107 -6.61 -14.98 -14.24
N ARG A 108 -6.19 -15.95 -13.42
CA ARG A 108 -7.08 -16.92 -12.77
C ARG A 108 -7.91 -16.33 -11.64
N VAL A 109 -7.37 -15.32 -10.91
CA VAL A 109 -8.05 -14.71 -9.77
C VAL A 109 -8.52 -13.28 -10.05
N GLN A 110 -7.89 -12.60 -10.98
CA GLN A 110 -8.14 -11.20 -11.34
C GLN A 110 -9.63 -10.85 -11.54
N PRO A 111 -10.43 -11.58 -12.34
CA PRO A 111 -11.83 -11.23 -12.56
C PRO A 111 -12.65 -11.23 -11.27
N PHE A 112 -12.37 -12.18 -10.37
CA PHE A 112 -13.05 -12.33 -9.09
C PHE A 112 -12.67 -11.19 -8.13
N VAL A 113 -11.37 -10.87 -8.04
CA VAL A 113 -10.89 -9.78 -7.17
C VAL A 113 -11.43 -8.43 -7.63
N GLN A 114 -11.44 -8.15 -8.94
CA GLN A 114 -12.03 -6.92 -9.47
C GLN A 114 -13.53 -6.82 -9.20
N ALA A 115 -14.29 -7.92 -9.42
CA ALA A 115 -15.73 -7.94 -9.15
C ALA A 115 -16.02 -7.72 -7.65
N TRP A 116 -15.21 -8.33 -6.78
CA TRP A 116 -15.28 -8.20 -5.33
C TRP A 116 -14.98 -6.74 -4.89
N ALA A 117 -13.90 -6.14 -5.37
CA ALA A 117 -13.53 -4.75 -5.03
C ALA A 117 -14.59 -3.74 -5.48
N ARG A 118 -15.13 -3.91 -6.72
CA ARG A 118 -16.24 -3.08 -7.22
C ARG A 118 -17.50 -3.20 -6.37
N ARG A 119 -17.86 -4.41 -5.93
CA ARG A 119 -19.03 -4.65 -5.07
C ARG A 119 -18.88 -3.96 -3.72
N LEU A 120 -17.67 -3.94 -3.16
CA LEU A 120 -17.38 -3.26 -1.90
C LEU A 120 -17.21 -1.75 -2.06
N GLY A 121 -17.02 -1.24 -3.27
CA GLY A 121 -16.74 0.17 -3.52
C GLY A 121 -15.36 0.60 -3.03
N VAL A 122 -14.37 -0.31 -2.98
CA VAL A 122 -13.02 0.00 -2.54
C VAL A 122 -12.03 0.07 -3.71
N PRO A 123 -11.06 1.00 -3.70
CA PRO A 123 -9.98 1.02 -4.68
C PRO A 123 -9.20 -0.29 -4.66
N LEU A 124 -8.96 -0.86 -5.84
CA LEU A 124 -8.04 -1.97 -6.03
C LEU A 124 -6.79 -1.46 -6.73
N ARG A 125 -5.61 -1.75 -6.18
CA ARG A 125 -4.31 -1.36 -6.74
C ARG A 125 -4.21 -1.74 -8.22
N GLY A 126 -3.86 -0.75 -9.07
CA GLY A 126 -3.73 -0.92 -10.51
C GLY A 126 -5.04 -1.06 -11.29
N TYR A 127 -6.21 -1.05 -10.62
CA TYR A 127 -7.55 -1.16 -11.23
C TYR A 127 -8.51 -0.07 -10.74
N SER A 128 -7.99 1.01 -10.22
CA SER A 128 -8.71 2.20 -9.78
C SER A 128 -8.10 3.44 -10.44
N PRO A 129 -8.73 4.62 -10.35
CA PRO A 129 -8.15 5.87 -10.86
C PRO A 129 -6.84 6.30 -10.15
N VAL A 130 -6.43 5.61 -9.10
CA VAL A 130 -5.18 5.84 -8.41
C VAL A 130 -4.04 5.19 -9.19
N ARG A 131 -3.10 5.99 -9.68
CA ARG A 131 -1.94 5.49 -10.41
C ARG A 131 -0.99 4.77 -9.46
N HIS A 132 -0.58 3.55 -9.77
CA HIS A 132 0.36 2.77 -8.98
C HIS A 132 1.80 3.06 -9.39
N LEU A 133 2.66 3.36 -8.40
CA LEU A 133 4.09 3.60 -8.54
C LEU A 133 4.88 2.58 -7.69
N PRO A 134 5.26 1.41 -8.25
CA PRO A 134 5.94 0.33 -7.54
C PRO A 134 7.46 0.47 -7.48
N LYS A 135 8.04 1.53 -8.04
CA LYS A 135 9.49 1.65 -8.27
C LYS A 135 10.31 2.04 -7.03
N PHE A 136 9.67 2.34 -5.90
CA PHE A 136 10.35 2.52 -4.62
C PHE A 136 10.54 1.15 -3.97
N TYR A 137 11.53 0.42 -4.48
CA TYR A 137 11.85 -0.94 -4.10
C TYR A 137 13.37 -1.15 -4.23
N GLY A 138 13.99 -1.72 -3.21
CA GLY A 138 15.45 -1.77 -3.06
C GLY A 138 16.08 -3.13 -3.36
N GLN A 139 15.38 -4.07 -4.02
CA GLN A 139 15.95 -5.39 -4.30
C GLN A 139 15.53 -5.90 -5.69
N TRP A 140 16.49 -6.20 -6.56
CA TRP A 140 16.28 -6.88 -7.83
C TRP A 140 17.57 -7.57 -8.28
N GLY A 141 17.48 -8.54 -9.18
CA GLY A 141 18.64 -9.29 -9.66
C GLY A 141 19.39 -10.05 -8.56
N CYS A 142 18.70 -10.40 -7.45
CA CYS A 142 19.29 -10.97 -6.23
C CYS A 142 20.28 -10.03 -5.51
N GLU A 143 20.22 -8.73 -5.74
CA GLU A 143 21.07 -7.70 -5.14
C GLU A 143 20.25 -6.64 -4.45
N THR A 144 20.85 -6.02 -3.41
CA THR A 144 20.29 -4.91 -2.66
C THR A 144 20.75 -3.58 -3.26
N HIS A 145 19.80 -2.67 -3.48
CA HIS A 145 19.98 -1.37 -4.12
C HIS A 145 19.44 -0.24 -3.21
N LEU A 146 20.16 0.03 -2.10
CA LEU A 146 19.72 1.00 -1.10
C LEU A 146 19.66 2.44 -1.63
N GLU A 147 20.43 2.76 -2.66
CA GLU A 147 20.40 4.06 -3.33
C GLU A 147 19.05 4.37 -3.98
N GLN A 148 18.29 3.32 -4.39
CA GLN A 148 16.96 3.46 -4.97
C GLN A 148 15.90 3.87 -3.94
N ILE A 149 16.07 3.39 -2.70
CA ILE A 149 15.17 3.66 -1.58
C ILE A 149 15.74 4.68 -0.58
N SER A 150 16.81 5.39 -0.96
CA SER A 150 17.34 6.54 -0.22
C SER A 150 16.42 7.77 -0.37
N VAL A 151 16.63 8.81 0.43
CA VAL A 151 15.91 10.09 0.29
C VAL A 151 16.10 10.66 -1.11
N GLU A 152 17.33 10.67 -1.60
CA GLU A 152 17.67 11.16 -2.94
C GLU A 152 17.03 10.28 -4.03
N GLY A 153 16.97 8.95 -3.83
CA GLY A 153 16.29 8.00 -4.70
C GLY A 153 14.78 8.26 -4.77
N LEU A 154 14.14 8.42 -3.61
CA LEU A 154 12.73 8.75 -3.50
C LEU A 154 12.39 10.07 -4.24
N LEU A 155 13.15 11.13 -3.98
CA LEU A 155 12.88 12.42 -4.60
C LEU A 155 13.08 12.39 -6.11
N ARG A 156 14.15 11.73 -6.62
CA ARG A 156 14.34 11.52 -8.06
C ARG A 156 13.18 10.74 -8.69
N LEU A 157 12.72 9.69 -8.02
CA LEU A 157 11.58 8.89 -8.48
C LEU A 157 10.31 9.72 -8.58
N LEU A 158 10.02 10.53 -7.57
CA LEU A 158 8.84 11.40 -7.57
C LEU A 158 8.94 12.50 -8.64
N ASP A 159 10.13 13.08 -8.85
CA ASP A 159 10.35 14.08 -9.90
C ASP A 159 10.12 13.50 -11.31
N ALA A 160 10.51 12.22 -11.52
CA ALA A 160 10.38 11.56 -12.81
C ALA A 160 8.96 11.04 -13.09
N GLU A 161 8.25 10.56 -12.07
CA GLU A 161 7.04 9.75 -12.27
C GLU A 161 5.75 10.43 -11.76
N LEU A 162 5.84 11.40 -10.82
CA LEU A 162 4.63 11.95 -10.22
C LEU A 162 4.03 13.06 -11.07
N GLY A 163 2.87 12.78 -11.67
CA GLY A 163 2.06 13.76 -12.42
C GLY A 163 0.83 14.24 -11.65
N PRO A 164 -0.04 15.01 -12.30
CA PRO A 164 -1.34 15.42 -11.76
C PRO A 164 -2.21 14.21 -11.37
N GLY A 165 -3.10 14.41 -10.39
CA GLY A 165 -4.01 13.40 -9.89
C GLY A 165 -3.47 12.67 -8.66
N VAL A 166 -3.91 11.43 -8.45
CA VAL A 166 -3.54 10.61 -7.28
C VAL A 166 -2.57 9.53 -7.71
N THR A 167 -1.46 9.42 -6.98
CA THR A 167 -0.48 8.35 -7.16
C THR A 167 -0.28 7.60 -5.84
N GLU A 168 -0.33 6.28 -5.88
CA GLU A 168 0.05 5.39 -4.80
C GLU A 168 1.52 4.99 -4.97
N LEU A 169 2.37 5.32 -3.99
CA LEU A 169 3.72 4.82 -3.84
C LEU A 169 3.68 3.61 -2.90
N THR A 170 4.09 2.45 -3.38
CA THR A 170 4.21 1.24 -2.55
C THR A 170 5.56 1.18 -1.87
N CYS A 171 5.60 0.77 -0.61
CA CYS A 171 6.80 0.59 0.19
C CYS A 171 6.65 -0.58 1.17
N HIS A 172 7.76 -1.02 1.77
CA HIS A 172 7.80 -2.17 2.67
C HIS A 172 8.62 -1.87 3.94
N PRO A 173 8.38 -0.75 4.63
CA PRO A 173 9.16 -0.39 5.82
C PRO A 173 8.94 -1.41 6.94
N GLY A 174 10.00 -1.69 7.70
CA GLY A 174 9.91 -2.62 8.82
C GLY A 174 11.22 -2.79 9.55
N TYR A 175 11.16 -3.41 10.72
CA TYR A 175 12.31 -3.91 11.44
C TYR A 175 12.36 -5.43 11.32
N VAL A 176 13.55 -5.97 11.12
CA VAL A 176 13.76 -7.42 11.08
C VAL A 176 13.60 -7.99 12.49
N ASP A 177 12.83 -9.05 12.61
CA ASP A 177 12.68 -9.84 13.82
C ASP A 177 12.61 -11.34 13.49
N GLU A 178 12.67 -12.19 14.54
CA GLU A 178 12.70 -13.65 14.39
C GLU A 178 11.46 -14.24 13.68
N GLY A 179 10.35 -13.49 13.65
CA GLY A 179 9.10 -13.89 12.99
C GLY A 179 9.04 -13.56 11.49
N LEU A 180 10.05 -12.87 10.95
CA LEU A 180 10.04 -12.41 9.55
C LEU A 180 10.72 -13.42 8.63
N ALA A 181 9.93 -14.12 7.82
CA ALA A 181 10.42 -14.95 6.71
C ALA A 181 10.42 -14.14 5.40
N SER A 182 11.48 -13.39 5.15
CA SER A 182 11.60 -12.53 3.96
C SER A 182 13.08 -12.36 3.57
N SER A 183 13.38 -12.29 2.27
CA SER A 183 14.69 -11.85 1.77
C SER A 183 14.87 -10.34 1.81
N TYR A 184 13.77 -9.59 1.81
CA TYR A 184 13.73 -8.13 1.89
C TYR A 184 13.90 -7.71 3.36
N THR A 185 15.12 -7.49 3.81
CA THR A 185 15.48 -7.29 5.23
C THR A 185 16.15 -5.94 5.47
N LEU A 186 17.35 -5.73 4.97
CA LEU A 186 18.10 -4.47 5.10
C LEU A 186 17.33 -3.30 4.46
N GLU A 187 16.64 -3.58 3.39
CA GLU A 187 15.82 -2.64 2.65
C GLU A 187 14.67 -2.10 3.51
N ARG A 188 14.01 -2.97 4.30
CA ARG A 188 12.90 -2.56 5.17
C ARG A 188 13.31 -1.47 6.15
N GLU A 189 14.47 -1.64 6.80
CA GLU A 189 14.98 -0.64 7.73
C GLU A 189 15.47 0.62 7.02
N ALA A 190 16.02 0.49 5.81
CA ALA A 190 16.38 1.63 4.99
C ALA A 190 15.14 2.43 4.57
N GLU A 191 14.05 1.76 4.22
CA GLU A 191 12.78 2.42 3.92
C GLU A 191 12.20 3.15 5.13
N VAL A 192 12.24 2.56 6.35
CA VAL A 192 11.85 3.27 7.58
C VAL A 192 12.66 4.57 7.73
N ARG A 193 14.00 4.49 7.60
CA ARG A 193 14.86 5.68 7.70
C ARG A 193 14.52 6.74 6.66
N THR A 194 14.29 6.35 5.42
CA THR A 194 13.94 7.27 4.33
C THR A 194 12.57 7.91 4.54
N LEU A 195 11.56 7.12 4.86
CA LEU A 195 10.20 7.61 5.04
C LEU A 195 10.07 8.55 6.26
N CYS A 196 10.90 8.35 7.29
CA CYS A 196 10.95 9.19 8.49
C CYS A 196 11.96 10.35 8.39
N ASP A 197 12.74 10.48 7.32
CA ASP A 197 13.74 11.54 7.19
C ASP A 197 13.08 12.92 7.19
N PRO A 198 13.48 13.84 8.07
CA PRO A 198 12.85 15.16 8.21
C PRO A 198 12.97 16.04 6.95
N ARG A 199 13.88 15.71 6.03
CA ARG A 199 14.05 16.43 4.75
C ARG A 199 12.92 16.11 3.77
N VAL A 200 12.23 14.98 3.91
CA VAL A 200 11.28 14.51 2.89
C VAL A 200 10.01 15.36 2.87
N ARG A 201 9.37 15.61 4.02
CA ARG A 201 8.13 16.41 4.05
C ARG A 201 8.29 17.82 3.44
N PRO A 202 9.32 18.61 3.79
CA PRO A 202 9.57 19.88 3.14
C PRO A 202 9.79 19.76 1.62
N ALA A 203 10.59 18.76 1.20
CA ALA A 203 10.86 18.51 -0.21
C ALA A 203 9.61 18.14 -1.02
N LEU A 204 8.63 17.44 -0.43
CA LEU A 204 7.32 17.20 -1.06
C LEU A 204 6.52 18.52 -1.21
N ALA A 205 6.51 19.33 -0.17
CA ALA A 205 5.79 20.62 -0.20
C ALA A 205 6.35 21.57 -1.28
N GLU A 206 7.68 21.68 -1.40
CA GLU A 206 8.37 22.44 -2.44
C GLU A 206 7.99 22.00 -3.87
N ARG A 207 7.65 20.73 -4.05
CA ARG A 207 7.21 20.12 -5.32
C ARG A 207 5.71 20.24 -5.57
N GLY A 208 4.97 20.89 -4.66
CA GLY A 208 3.52 20.97 -4.70
C GLY A 208 2.81 19.63 -4.53
N ILE A 209 3.49 18.65 -3.88
CA ILE A 209 2.97 17.32 -3.59
C ILE A 209 2.27 17.35 -2.23
N ARG A 210 1.01 16.93 -2.20
CA ARG A 210 0.22 16.77 -0.97
C ARG A 210 0.05 15.31 -0.62
N LEU A 211 0.31 14.97 0.65
CA LEU A 211 0.03 13.64 1.17
C LEU A 211 -1.48 13.46 1.37
N ALA A 212 -1.98 12.27 1.03
CA ALA A 212 -3.36 11.85 1.25
C ALA A 212 -3.39 10.37 1.63
N GLY A 213 -4.37 9.93 2.39
CA GLY A 213 -4.66 8.52 2.62
C GLY A 213 -5.80 8.05 1.71
N PHE A 214 -5.96 6.75 1.53
CA PHE A 214 -7.10 6.21 0.77
C PHE A 214 -8.45 6.62 1.35
N ARG A 215 -8.54 6.83 2.67
CA ARG A 215 -9.73 7.34 3.35
C ARG A 215 -10.16 8.72 2.85
N ASP A 216 -9.21 9.53 2.37
CA ASP A 216 -9.45 10.89 1.90
C ASP A 216 -9.95 10.94 0.45
N LEU A 217 -10.01 9.77 -0.23
CA LEU A 217 -10.28 9.65 -1.66
C LEU A 217 -11.64 9.03 -2.05
N PRO A 218 -12.72 9.06 -1.23
CA PRO A 218 -13.96 8.33 -1.53
C PRO A 218 -14.60 8.75 -2.86
N ALA A 219 -14.41 10.00 -3.30
CA ALA A 219 -14.96 10.51 -4.55
C ALA A 219 -14.29 9.94 -5.80
N LEU A 220 -13.05 9.43 -5.71
CA LEU A 220 -12.31 8.91 -6.87
C LEU A 220 -12.75 7.50 -7.28
N VAL A 221 -13.36 6.75 -6.36
CA VAL A 221 -13.87 5.39 -6.63
C VAL A 221 -15.22 5.42 -7.33
N ALA A 222 -16.01 6.46 -7.09
CA ALA A 222 -17.34 6.64 -7.69
C ALA A 222 -17.30 7.18 -9.13
N ALA A 223 -16.14 7.68 -9.61
CA ALA A 223 -16.00 8.15 -10.98
C ALA A 223 -16.03 6.94 -11.95
N PRO A 224 -16.90 6.91 -12.97
CA PRO A 224 -16.87 5.88 -13.98
C PRO A 224 -15.51 5.90 -14.70
N PRO A 225 -14.97 4.74 -15.15
CA PRO A 225 -13.77 4.73 -15.95
C PRO A 225 -13.97 5.66 -17.15
N VAL A 226 -13.03 6.58 -17.35
CA VAL A 226 -12.99 7.39 -18.57
C VAL A 226 -12.98 6.39 -19.72
N ALA A 227 -14.04 6.41 -20.55
CA ALA A 227 -14.09 5.59 -21.74
C ALA A 227 -12.87 5.95 -22.59
N GLU A 228 -11.93 5.04 -22.76
CA GLU A 228 -10.89 5.19 -23.79
C GLU A 228 -11.63 5.31 -25.11
N GLY A 229 -11.49 6.50 -25.69
CA GLY A 229 -12.14 6.84 -26.95
C GLY A 229 -11.71 5.83 -28.02
N ALA A 230 -12.70 5.17 -28.60
CA ALA A 230 -12.55 4.48 -29.87
C ALA A 230 -12.00 5.47 -30.91
N ALA A 231 -10.81 5.23 -31.39
CA ALA A 231 -10.28 5.77 -32.63
C ALA A 231 -9.68 4.62 -33.43
#